data_b1955d22f42ef55ab375003d3c46bce9
#
_entry.id   b1955d22f42ef55ab375003d3c46bce9
#
_cell.length_a   1.000
_cell.length_b   1.000
_cell.length_c   1.000
_cell.angle_alpha   90.00
_cell.angle_beta   90.00
_cell.angle_gamma   90.00
#
_symmetry.space_group_name_H-M   'P 1'
#
loop_
_entity.id
_entity.type
_entity.pdbx_description
1 polymer ?
#
loop_
_entity_poly.entity_id
_entity_poly.type
_entity_poly.pdbx_seq_one_letter_code
_entity_poly.pdbx_strand_id
1 'polypeptide(L)'
;MVQPQYGVLVHGAGWVAGEHIKAFQKNPHTRIVALSSRRMESVVQRANDFGMTDIGMYTDLEKALQHKGVDIVSICTPQHVHAENVIAAAGAGKHLVIEKPIANSLEEIRAMRDAVRQAGVKTVVSFVLRWNPLFSTLKNLIAQGAFGNIYYVETDYQSNIASWWAGFSEARLKEKGVSAMLVAGCHALDAARWFAGPEQDKAARVTEVFAYCGGWRKGCTREYNYYTGEWADNRPPLEYEGLEVYMLKFENGALGKVSANYDCIMPYTFPIEIFGDRGTVKDNRIWSHLFPGQKGWIEIPTILPTTADVGHHPFQGEIDHFVDCILNNRESHCNLEDAAHTHEIIFAAQQCYATGQPVRLPIL
;
A
#
# COMPACT_ATOMS: atom_id res chain seq x y z
N MET A 1 -6.76 16.20 29.02
CA MET A 1 -5.95 15.69 27.91
C MET A 1 -5.69 14.21 28.18
N VAL A 2 -5.91 13.33 27.21
CA VAL A 2 -5.55 11.90 27.30
C VAL A 2 -4.01 11.84 27.35
N GLN A 3 -3.47 11.07 28.29
CA GLN A 3 -2.01 10.84 28.34
C GLN A 3 -1.64 9.90 27.18
N PRO A 4 -0.54 10.17 26.43
CA PRO A 4 -0.05 9.25 25.43
C PRO A 4 0.23 7.87 26.06
N GLN A 5 -0.32 6.83 25.45
CA GLN A 5 -0.23 5.49 25.99
C GLN A 5 0.90 4.67 25.34
N TYR A 6 1.22 4.98 24.07
CA TYR A 6 2.21 4.25 23.28
C TYR A 6 3.32 5.15 22.79
N GLY A 7 4.57 4.74 23.01
CA GLY A 7 5.76 5.37 22.42
C GLY A 7 6.07 4.78 21.05
N VAL A 8 6.39 5.64 20.09
CA VAL A 8 6.62 5.28 18.70
C VAL A 8 8.06 5.52 18.31
N LEU A 9 8.68 4.50 17.72
CA LEU A 9 9.92 4.60 16.93
C LEU A 9 9.55 4.70 15.46
N VAL A 10 10.01 5.73 14.75
CA VAL A 10 9.94 5.76 13.28
C VAL A 10 11.30 5.39 12.72
N HIS A 11 11.35 4.27 11.97
CA HIS A 11 12.55 3.75 11.32
C HIS A 11 12.53 4.05 9.83
N GLY A 12 13.41 4.93 9.40
CA GLY A 12 13.46 5.59 8.10
C GLY A 12 13.32 7.10 8.26
N ALA A 13 13.97 7.87 7.37
CA ALA A 13 13.93 9.35 7.38
C ALA A 13 13.55 9.92 6.02
N GLY A 14 12.93 9.10 5.16
CA GLY A 14 12.44 9.49 3.84
C GLY A 14 11.18 10.36 3.90
N TRP A 15 10.63 10.68 2.72
CA TRP A 15 9.42 11.48 2.61
C TRP A 15 8.24 10.86 3.38
N VAL A 16 7.97 9.56 3.19
CA VAL A 16 6.85 8.86 3.83
C VAL A 16 6.95 8.84 5.35
N ALA A 17 8.17 8.76 5.91
CA ALA A 17 8.36 8.86 7.36
C ALA A 17 7.82 10.17 7.93
N GLY A 18 7.89 11.27 7.17
CA GLY A 18 7.29 12.55 7.56
C GLY A 18 5.78 12.47 7.70
N GLU A 19 5.09 11.73 6.83
CA GLU A 19 3.63 11.58 6.90
C GLU A 19 3.21 10.70 8.08
N HIS A 20 3.95 9.63 8.36
CA HIS A 20 3.74 8.81 9.56
C HIS A 20 3.97 9.63 10.84
N ILE A 21 5.04 10.43 10.90
CA ILE A 21 5.30 11.32 12.04
C ILE A 21 4.12 12.28 12.28
N LYS A 22 3.62 12.94 11.23
CA LYS A 22 2.44 13.82 11.32
C LYS A 22 1.22 13.09 11.90
N ALA A 23 0.95 11.88 11.40
CA ALA A 23 -0.19 11.10 11.84
C ALA A 23 -0.06 10.65 13.30
N PHE A 24 1.11 10.16 13.71
CA PHE A 24 1.36 9.80 15.11
C PHE A 24 1.35 11.00 16.05
N GLN A 25 1.87 12.17 15.65
CA GLN A 25 1.82 13.38 16.46
C GLN A 25 0.39 13.89 16.69
N LYS A 26 -0.52 13.64 15.75
CA LYS A 26 -1.94 14.02 15.87
C LYS A 26 -2.78 13.01 16.66
N ASN A 27 -2.35 11.76 16.72
CA ASN A 27 -3.08 10.75 17.48
C ASN A 27 -2.90 10.96 18.99
N PRO A 28 -4.00 11.09 19.79
CA PRO A 28 -3.91 11.44 21.21
C PRO A 28 -3.31 10.33 22.09
N HIS A 29 -3.19 9.10 21.57
CA HIS A 29 -2.68 7.96 22.32
C HIS A 29 -1.23 7.62 22.00
N THR A 30 -0.56 8.39 21.14
CA THR A 30 0.82 8.12 20.73
C THR A 30 1.75 9.31 20.94
N ARG A 31 3.02 9.00 21.11
CA ARG A 31 4.12 9.98 21.17
C ARG A 31 5.34 9.40 20.46
N ILE A 32 5.94 10.18 19.56
CA ILE A 32 7.25 9.81 19.00
C ILE A 32 8.29 9.89 20.14
N VAL A 33 8.98 8.78 20.38
CA VAL A 33 10.03 8.69 21.41
C VAL A 33 11.41 8.47 20.80
N ALA A 34 11.48 7.96 19.57
CA ALA A 34 12.74 7.74 18.87
C ALA A 34 12.59 7.84 17.35
N LEU A 35 13.68 8.22 16.70
CA LEU A 35 13.88 8.13 15.25
C LEU A 35 15.15 7.32 14.95
N SER A 36 15.14 6.55 13.86
CA SER A 36 16.33 5.89 13.38
C SER A 36 16.41 5.85 11.85
N SER A 37 17.62 5.93 11.31
CA SER A 37 17.90 5.80 9.87
C SER A 37 19.39 5.53 9.67
N ARG A 38 19.79 5.06 8.49
CA ARG A 38 21.22 4.77 8.17
C ARG A 38 22.17 5.96 8.39
N ARG A 39 21.70 7.20 8.27
CA ARG A 39 22.52 8.42 8.41
C ARG A 39 21.98 9.29 9.52
N MET A 40 22.85 9.67 10.46
CA MET A 40 22.47 10.52 11.59
C MET A 40 21.99 11.90 11.13
N GLU A 41 22.60 12.46 10.08
CA GLU A 41 22.19 13.77 9.51
C GLU A 41 20.72 13.73 9.05
N SER A 42 20.27 12.62 8.46
CA SER A 42 18.88 12.45 8.04
C SER A 42 17.92 12.36 9.24
N VAL A 43 18.36 11.71 10.33
CA VAL A 43 17.58 11.62 11.58
C VAL A 43 17.43 12.99 12.22
N VAL A 44 18.55 13.72 12.37
CA VAL A 44 18.58 15.08 12.95
C VAL A 44 17.73 16.04 12.11
N GLN A 45 17.90 16.01 10.78
CA GLN A 45 17.09 16.86 9.90
C GLN A 45 15.60 16.57 10.08
N ARG A 46 15.20 15.30 10.10
CA ARG A 46 13.81 14.89 10.27
C ARG A 46 13.26 15.29 11.65
N ALA A 47 14.05 15.17 12.71
CA ALA A 47 13.66 15.64 14.05
C ALA A 47 13.42 17.16 14.06
N ASN A 48 14.29 17.93 13.41
CA ASN A 48 14.15 19.39 13.30
C ASN A 48 12.92 19.80 12.50
N ASP A 49 12.66 19.13 11.35
CA ASP A 49 11.51 19.40 10.47
C ASP A 49 10.17 19.30 11.24
N PHE A 50 10.12 18.46 12.28
CA PHE A 50 8.92 18.19 13.06
C PHE A 50 9.00 18.71 14.51
N GLY A 51 9.99 19.55 14.84
CA GLY A 51 10.15 20.19 16.14
C GLY A 51 10.35 19.21 17.31
N MET A 52 10.97 18.06 17.05
CA MET A 52 11.18 17.02 18.06
C MET A 52 12.55 17.20 18.72
N THR A 53 12.57 17.59 19.99
CA THR A 53 13.80 17.95 20.71
C THR A 53 14.22 16.93 21.78
N ASP A 54 13.28 16.17 22.31
CA ASP A 54 13.54 15.23 23.43
C ASP A 54 13.17 13.80 23.01
N ILE A 55 13.94 13.28 22.03
CA ILE A 55 13.75 11.94 21.47
C ILE A 55 15.09 11.21 21.31
N GLY A 56 15.05 9.87 21.33
CA GLY A 56 16.21 9.05 20.96
C GLY A 56 16.52 9.15 19.48
N MET A 57 17.78 9.31 19.10
CA MET A 57 18.25 9.36 17.73
C MET A 57 19.27 8.25 17.48
N TYR A 58 19.04 7.40 16.45
CA TYR A 58 19.81 6.20 16.23
C TYR A 58 20.16 6.00 14.76
N THR A 59 21.32 5.37 14.52
CA THR A 59 21.68 4.83 13.20
C THR A 59 21.62 3.31 13.14
N ASP A 60 21.30 2.69 14.27
CA ASP A 60 21.24 1.23 14.49
C ASP A 60 19.84 0.90 15.01
N LEU A 61 19.13 0.02 14.30
CA LEU A 61 17.76 -0.37 14.65
C LEU A 61 17.71 -1.14 15.97
N GLU A 62 18.65 -2.07 16.20
CA GLU A 62 18.71 -2.89 17.43
C GLU A 62 18.77 -2.01 18.68
N LYS A 63 19.62 -0.98 18.63
CA LYS A 63 19.73 0.02 19.73
C LYS A 63 18.46 0.86 19.86
N ALA A 64 17.86 1.24 18.73
CA ALA A 64 16.63 2.00 18.73
C ALA A 64 15.46 1.21 19.33
N LEU A 65 15.37 -0.11 19.07
CA LEU A 65 14.34 -0.98 19.63
C LEU A 65 14.43 -1.11 21.17
N GLN A 66 15.62 -0.91 21.73
CA GLN A 66 15.85 -0.92 23.19
C GLN A 66 15.58 0.42 23.86
N HIS A 67 15.26 1.48 23.08
CA HIS A 67 14.92 2.77 23.65
C HIS A 67 13.70 2.65 24.57
N LYS A 68 13.83 3.21 25.79
CA LYS A 68 12.77 3.14 26.81
C LYS A 68 11.46 3.75 26.31
N GLY A 69 10.39 2.96 26.41
CA GLY A 69 9.04 3.40 26.05
C GLY A 69 8.70 3.24 24.57
N VAL A 70 9.48 2.52 23.77
CA VAL A 70 9.08 2.10 22.41
C VAL A 70 8.10 0.96 22.53
N ASP A 71 6.90 1.13 22.01
CA ASP A 71 5.82 0.14 21.92
C ASP A 71 5.45 -0.18 20.47
N ILE A 72 5.53 0.81 19.59
CA ILE A 72 5.20 0.73 18.18
C ILE A 72 6.43 1.10 17.35
N VAL A 73 6.68 0.37 16.28
CA VAL A 73 7.68 0.69 15.26
C VAL A 73 7.00 0.94 13.93
N SER A 74 7.23 2.12 13.35
CA SER A 74 6.81 2.47 12.01
C SER A 74 7.98 2.28 11.05
N ILE A 75 7.89 1.28 10.15
CA ILE A 75 8.94 0.90 9.21
C ILE A 75 8.72 1.65 7.90
N CYS A 76 9.52 2.68 7.67
CA CYS A 76 9.48 3.60 6.53
C CYS A 76 10.79 3.54 5.72
N THR A 77 11.46 2.40 5.71
CA THR A 77 12.70 2.15 4.98
C THR A 77 12.43 1.75 3.52
N PRO A 78 13.45 1.62 2.66
CA PRO A 78 13.27 0.97 1.37
C PRO A 78 12.82 -0.49 1.49
N GLN A 79 11.96 -0.95 0.58
CA GLN A 79 11.29 -2.27 0.64
C GLN A 79 12.23 -3.47 0.80
N HIS A 80 13.43 -3.40 0.21
CA HIS A 80 14.42 -4.50 0.22
C HIS A 80 15.04 -4.78 1.60
N VAL A 81 14.77 -3.94 2.60
CA VAL A 81 15.18 -4.15 4.00
C VAL A 81 13.99 -4.29 4.95
N HIS A 82 12.75 -4.31 4.44
CA HIS A 82 11.56 -4.42 5.29
C HIS A 82 11.55 -5.72 6.09
N ALA A 83 11.88 -6.84 5.46
CA ALA A 83 11.82 -8.15 6.11
C ALA A 83 12.71 -8.22 7.35
N GLU A 84 13.97 -7.82 7.25
CA GLU A 84 14.89 -7.81 8.40
C GLU A 84 14.40 -6.88 9.52
N ASN A 85 13.89 -5.69 9.15
CA ASN A 85 13.39 -4.71 10.11
C ASN A 85 12.12 -5.18 10.83
N VAL A 86 11.20 -5.82 10.10
CA VAL A 86 9.96 -6.41 10.67
C VAL A 86 10.32 -7.55 11.63
N ILE A 87 11.21 -8.45 11.23
CA ILE A 87 11.63 -9.59 12.05
C ILE A 87 12.29 -9.09 13.35
N ALA A 88 13.22 -8.13 13.26
CA ALA A 88 13.88 -7.54 14.41
C ALA A 88 12.90 -6.86 15.37
N ALA A 89 11.98 -6.04 14.84
CA ALA A 89 11.02 -5.31 15.65
C ALA A 89 9.96 -6.23 16.26
N ALA A 90 9.47 -7.24 15.53
CA ALA A 90 8.59 -8.28 16.06
C ALA A 90 9.28 -9.08 17.17
N GLY A 91 10.54 -9.51 16.95
CA GLY A 91 11.34 -10.20 17.96
C GLY A 91 11.58 -9.38 19.24
N ALA A 92 11.57 -8.07 19.14
CA ALA A 92 11.61 -7.15 20.28
C ALA A 92 10.21 -6.92 20.92
N GLY A 93 9.17 -7.60 20.46
CA GLY A 93 7.80 -7.51 20.99
C GLY A 93 7.09 -6.18 20.66
N LYS A 94 7.44 -5.52 19.55
CA LYS A 94 6.86 -4.23 19.16
C LYS A 94 5.73 -4.41 18.15
N HIS A 95 4.67 -3.62 18.30
CA HIS A 95 3.61 -3.50 17.28
C HIS A 95 4.15 -2.76 16.05
N LEU A 96 3.63 -3.06 14.85
CA LEU A 96 4.26 -2.65 13.60
C LEU A 96 3.31 -1.93 12.65
N VAL A 97 3.74 -0.76 12.18
CA VAL A 97 3.24 -0.14 10.95
C VAL A 97 4.28 -0.40 9.86
N ILE A 98 3.89 -1.04 8.77
CA ILE A 98 4.81 -1.52 7.74
C ILE A 98 4.46 -0.83 6.42
N GLU A 99 5.41 -0.09 5.86
CA GLU A 99 5.23 0.47 4.52
C GLU A 99 5.17 -0.62 3.45
N LYS A 100 4.41 -0.31 2.41
CA LYS A 100 4.32 -1.13 1.21
C LYS A 100 5.45 -0.76 0.21
N PRO A 101 5.86 -1.70 -0.65
CA PRO A 101 5.60 -3.14 -0.61
C PRO A 101 6.24 -3.79 0.62
N ILE A 102 5.63 -4.87 1.14
CA ILE A 102 6.11 -5.47 2.39
C ILE A 102 7.46 -6.18 2.24
N ALA A 103 7.74 -6.77 1.06
CA ALA A 103 8.97 -7.54 0.82
C ALA A 103 9.20 -7.75 -0.69
N ASN A 104 10.37 -8.28 -1.05
CA ASN A 104 10.77 -8.57 -2.43
C ASN A 104 10.66 -10.05 -2.83
N SER A 105 10.34 -10.94 -1.90
CA SER A 105 10.20 -12.37 -2.16
C SER A 105 9.15 -13.04 -1.25
N LEU A 106 8.69 -14.24 -1.68
CA LEU A 106 7.79 -15.07 -0.86
C LEU A 106 8.49 -15.57 0.43
N GLU A 107 9.78 -15.85 0.35
CA GLU A 107 10.60 -16.29 1.47
C GLU A 107 10.65 -15.22 2.56
N GLU A 108 10.88 -13.97 2.18
CA GLU A 108 10.84 -12.83 3.11
C GLU A 108 9.46 -12.70 3.76
N ILE A 109 8.38 -12.80 2.98
CA ILE A 109 7.00 -12.72 3.50
C ILE A 109 6.74 -13.84 4.51
N ARG A 110 7.15 -15.08 4.22
CA ARG A 110 7.02 -16.21 5.17
C ARG A 110 7.74 -15.90 6.47
N ALA A 111 8.99 -15.47 6.39
CA ALA A 111 9.80 -15.16 7.58
C ALA A 111 9.18 -14.03 8.42
N MET A 112 8.67 -12.97 7.78
CA MET A 112 7.97 -11.89 8.46
C MET A 112 6.71 -12.38 9.18
N ARG A 113 5.86 -13.17 8.50
CA ARG A 113 4.63 -13.72 9.08
C ARG A 113 4.93 -14.62 10.28
N ASP A 114 5.95 -15.47 10.18
CA ASP A 114 6.33 -16.37 11.26
C ASP A 114 6.84 -15.58 12.48
N ALA A 115 7.67 -14.56 12.28
CA ALA A 115 8.15 -13.70 13.35
C ALA A 115 7.01 -12.94 14.05
N VAL A 116 6.09 -12.37 13.29
CA VAL A 116 4.93 -11.63 13.82
C VAL A 116 3.99 -12.56 14.59
N ARG A 117 3.70 -13.76 14.05
CA ARG A 117 2.87 -14.76 14.73
C ARG A 117 3.52 -15.24 16.03
N GLN A 118 4.81 -15.53 16.00
CA GLN A 118 5.55 -15.98 17.19
C GLN A 118 5.58 -14.92 18.28
N ALA A 119 5.72 -13.65 17.91
CA ALA A 119 5.75 -12.53 18.84
C ALA A 119 4.34 -12.12 19.35
N GLY A 120 3.27 -12.47 18.63
CA GLY A 120 1.90 -12.10 18.97
C GLY A 120 1.63 -10.59 18.89
N VAL A 121 2.41 -9.87 18.09
CA VAL A 121 2.31 -8.42 17.93
C VAL A 121 1.27 -8.04 16.87
N LYS A 122 0.64 -6.86 17.02
CA LYS A 122 -0.29 -6.33 16.04
C LYS A 122 0.46 -5.67 14.89
N THR A 123 -0.11 -5.74 13.69
CA THR A 123 0.46 -5.12 12.49
C THR A 123 -0.60 -4.36 11.70
N VAL A 124 -0.17 -3.33 10.97
CA VAL A 124 -0.91 -2.73 9.86
C VAL A 124 0.08 -2.52 8.71
N VAL A 125 -0.40 -2.72 7.48
CA VAL A 125 0.37 -2.44 6.26
C VAL A 125 -0.22 -1.23 5.56
N SER A 126 0.63 -0.31 5.12
CA SER A 126 0.25 1.01 4.60
C SER A 126 -0.39 0.94 3.19
N PHE A 127 -1.45 0.13 3.05
CA PHE A 127 -2.40 0.25 1.94
C PHE A 127 -3.38 1.38 2.25
N VAL A 128 -2.84 2.58 2.38
CA VAL A 128 -3.52 3.77 2.91
C VAL A 128 -4.81 4.15 2.17
N LEU A 129 -4.97 3.71 0.91
CA LEU A 129 -6.19 3.93 0.15
C LEU A 129 -7.43 3.30 0.78
N ARG A 130 -7.30 2.26 1.60
CA ARG A 130 -8.44 1.69 2.35
C ARG A 130 -9.12 2.71 3.27
N TRP A 131 -8.41 3.76 3.69
CA TRP A 131 -8.93 4.87 4.50
C TRP A 131 -9.25 6.12 3.68
N ASN A 132 -9.07 6.08 2.35
CA ASN A 132 -9.53 7.17 1.48
C ASN A 132 -11.06 7.30 1.59
N PRO A 133 -11.61 8.52 1.68
CA PRO A 133 -13.06 8.74 1.86
C PRO A 133 -13.92 8.05 0.79
N LEU A 134 -13.47 8.04 -0.48
CA LEU A 134 -14.19 7.32 -1.54
C LEU A 134 -14.18 5.82 -1.29
N PHE A 135 -13.00 5.23 -0.99
CA PHE A 135 -12.85 3.80 -0.75
C PHE A 135 -13.71 3.34 0.44
N SER A 136 -13.65 4.09 1.54
CA SER A 136 -14.47 3.82 2.73
C SER A 136 -15.96 3.90 2.42
N THR A 137 -16.39 4.91 1.64
CA THR A 137 -17.79 5.06 1.23
C THR A 137 -18.24 3.90 0.35
N LEU A 138 -17.44 3.56 -0.68
CA LEU A 138 -17.76 2.44 -1.58
C LEU A 138 -17.82 1.11 -0.81
N LYS A 139 -16.88 0.86 0.09
CA LYS A 139 -16.84 -0.36 0.90
C LYS A 139 -18.08 -0.46 1.82
N ASN A 140 -18.47 0.66 2.44
CA ASN A 140 -19.71 0.72 3.23
C ASN A 140 -20.95 0.40 2.38
N LEU A 141 -21.05 0.94 1.18
CA LEU A 141 -22.16 0.69 0.26
C LEU A 141 -22.18 -0.78 -0.20
N ILE A 142 -21.02 -1.38 -0.49
CA ILE A 142 -20.89 -2.80 -0.82
C ILE A 142 -21.40 -3.66 0.35
N ALA A 143 -20.94 -3.40 1.56
CA ALA A 143 -21.32 -4.17 2.76
C ALA A 143 -22.82 -4.03 3.10
N GLN A 144 -23.45 -2.91 2.73
CA GLN A 144 -24.89 -2.70 2.86
C GLN A 144 -25.70 -3.30 1.68
N GLY A 145 -25.05 -3.95 0.73
CA GLY A 145 -25.71 -4.59 -0.41
C GLY A 145 -26.20 -3.61 -1.50
N ALA A 146 -25.70 -2.36 -1.49
CA ALA A 146 -26.12 -1.33 -2.45
C ALA A 146 -25.92 -1.71 -3.93
N PHE A 147 -24.98 -2.62 -4.18
CA PHE A 147 -24.66 -3.10 -5.53
C PHE A 147 -25.02 -4.59 -5.72
N GLY A 148 -25.55 -5.26 -4.69
CA GLY A 148 -25.85 -6.68 -4.70
C GLY A 148 -24.58 -7.55 -4.66
N ASN A 149 -24.60 -8.69 -5.35
CA ASN A 149 -23.42 -9.56 -5.46
C ASN A 149 -22.44 -8.98 -6.47
N ILE A 150 -21.24 -8.65 -6.02
CA ILE A 150 -20.19 -8.16 -6.91
C ILE A 150 -19.70 -9.34 -7.76
N TYR A 151 -19.70 -9.18 -9.09
CA TYR A 151 -19.22 -10.20 -10.04
C TYR A 151 -18.01 -9.75 -10.85
N TYR A 152 -17.68 -8.43 -10.85
CA TYR A 152 -16.49 -7.91 -11.52
C TYR A 152 -15.96 -6.66 -10.82
N VAL A 153 -14.63 -6.59 -10.70
CA VAL A 153 -13.91 -5.41 -10.17
C VAL A 153 -12.74 -5.09 -11.09
N GLU A 154 -12.60 -3.81 -11.44
CA GLU A 154 -11.43 -3.30 -12.15
C GLU A 154 -10.85 -2.11 -11.39
N THR A 155 -9.53 -2.15 -11.17
CA THR A 155 -8.77 -1.07 -10.53
C THR A 155 -7.40 -0.99 -11.16
N ASP A 156 -6.97 0.22 -11.51
CA ASP A 156 -5.71 0.43 -12.19
C ASP A 156 -4.85 1.47 -11.50
N TYR A 157 -3.55 1.23 -11.48
CA TYR A 157 -2.55 2.22 -11.10
C TYR A 157 -1.86 2.74 -12.36
N GLN A 158 -2.18 3.96 -12.76
CA GLN A 158 -1.63 4.57 -13.97
C GLN A 158 -0.85 5.82 -13.59
N SER A 159 0.44 5.81 -13.81
CA SER A 159 1.31 6.94 -13.49
C SER A 159 2.62 6.87 -14.30
N ASN A 160 3.00 7.98 -14.88
CA ASN A 160 4.33 8.10 -15.49
C ASN A 160 5.38 8.17 -14.39
N ILE A 161 5.85 7.02 -13.90
CA ILE A 161 6.91 6.97 -12.89
C ILE A 161 8.27 7.10 -13.56
N ALA A 162 9.02 8.13 -13.23
CA ALA A 162 10.28 8.49 -13.86
C ALA A 162 11.24 9.16 -12.88
N SER A 163 12.36 9.70 -13.35
CA SER A 163 13.42 10.28 -12.51
C SER A 163 13.00 11.50 -11.70
N TRP A 164 11.85 12.09 -11.98
CA TRP A 164 11.24 13.14 -11.16
C TRP A 164 10.74 12.61 -9.79
N TRP A 165 10.50 11.31 -9.68
CA TRP A 165 10.10 10.70 -8.42
C TRP A 165 11.33 10.29 -7.58
N ALA A 166 11.40 10.76 -6.33
CA ALA A 166 12.57 10.58 -5.46
C ALA A 166 12.95 9.11 -5.20
N GLY A 167 11.97 8.18 -5.25
CA GLY A 167 12.20 6.73 -5.09
C GLY A 167 12.70 6.03 -6.36
N PHE A 168 12.70 6.69 -7.51
CA PHE A 168 12.97 6.05 -8.80
C PHE A 168 14.35 5.41 -8.91
N SER A 169 15.39 6.03 -8.35
CA SER A 169 16.76 5.51 -8.40
C SER A 169 16.92 4.08 -7.87
N GLU A 170 16.14 3.72 -6.85
CA GLU A 170 16.12 2.37 -6.28
C GLU A 170 15.05 1.49 -6.94
N ALA A 171 13.83 2.02 -7.07
CA ALA A 171 12.68 1.27 -7.56
C ALA A 171 12.80 0.84 -9.03
N ARG A 172 13.58 1.53 -9.87
CA ARG A 172 13.83 1.16 -11.27
C ARG A 172 14.68 -0.10 -11.44
N LEU A 173 15.44 -0.48 -10.39
CA LEU A 173 16.34 -1.64 -10.44
C LEU A 173 15.52 -2.92 -10.25
N LYS A 174 15.75 -3.94 -11.10
CA LYS A 174 15.03 -5.21 -11.03
C LYS A 174 15.23 -5.91 -9.68
N GLU A 175 16.41 -5.84 -9.10
CA GLU A 175 16.73 -6.45 -7.81
C GLU A 175 16.05 -5.80 -6.61
N LYS A 176 15.69 -4.49 -6.73
CA LYS A 176 15.11 -3.69 -5.63
C LYS A 176 13.62 -3.39 -5.82
N GLY A 177 13.23 -3.02 -7.03
CA GLY A 177 11.84 -2.72 -7.38
C GLY A 177 11.03 -3.95 -7.74
N VAL A 178 11.67 -4.97 -8.30
CA VAL A 178 11.07 -6.22 -8.76
C VAL A 178 10.11 -6.02 -9.94
N SER A 179 9.04 -5.23 -9.79
CA SER A 179 8.06 -4.98 -10.85
C SER A 179 7.24 -3.71 -10.60
N ALA A 180 6.58 -3.20 -11.64
CA ALA A 180 5.68 -2.05 -11.54
C ALA A 180 4.48 -2.36 -10.62
N MET A 181 3.94 -3.58 -10.70
CA MET A 181 2.86 -4.00 -9.82
C MET A 181 3.31 -4.04 -8.35
N LEU A 182 4.53 -4.50 -8.05
CA LEU A 182 5.00 -4.56 -6.67
C LEU A 182 5.23 -3.16 -6.10
N VAL A 183 5.97 -2.28 -6.80
CA VAL A 183 6.35 -0.95 -6.26
C VAL A 183 5.14 -0.06 -5.97
N ALA A 184 4.17 0.00 -6.88
CA ALA A 184 3.03 0.91 -6.73
C ALA A 184 1.68 0.30 -7.13
N GLY A 185 1.63 -0.57 -8.13
CA GLY A 185 0.42 -1.26 -8.56
C GLY A 185 -0.21 -2.12 -7.46
N CYS A 186 0.53 -2.48 -6.42
CA CYS A 186 0.02 -3.21 -5.26
C CYS A 186 -1.16 -2.50 -4.58
N HIS A 187 -1.24 -1.16 -4.66
CA HIS A 187 -2.42 -0.42 -4.22
C HIS A 187 -3.67 -0.76 -5.04
N ALA A 188 -3.53 -0.89 -6.37
CA ALA A 188 -4.66 -1.27 -7.23
C ALA A 188 -5.07 -2.72 -6.95
N LEU A 189 -4.12 -3.62 -6.81
CA LEU A 189 -4.40 -5.02 -6.50
C LEU A 189 -5.08 -5.18 -5.14
N ASP A 190 -4.62 -4.43 -4.12
CA ASP A 190 -5.26 -4.40 -2.81
C ASP A 190 -6.68 -3.85 -2.89
N ALA A 191 -6.90 -2.77 -3.65
CA ALA A 191 -8.22 -2.17 -3.86
C ALA A 191 -9.19 -3.15 -4.54
N ALA A 192 -8.74 -3.90 -5.56
CA ALA A 192 -9.59 -4.92 -6.21
C ALA A 192 -10.03 -5.99 -5.22
N ARG A 193 -9.11 -6.50 -4.39
CA ARG A 193 -9.43 -7.44 -3.31
C ARG A 193 -10.42 -6.85 -2.31
N TRP A 194 -10.18 -5.60 -1.91
CA TRP A 194 -11.01 -4.89 -0.95
C TRP A 194 -12.46 -4.73 -1.43
N PHE A 195 -12.66 -4.31 -2.69
CA PHE A 195 -13.98 -4.11 -3.27
C PHE A 195 -14.68 -5.42 -3.67
N ALA A 196 -13.95 -6.46 -4.01
CA ALA A 196 -14.53 -7.78 -4.26
C ALA A 196 -15.03 -8.47 -2.99
N GLY A 197 -14.54 -8.09 -1.80
CA GLY A 197 -14.98 -8.61 -0.51
C GLY A 197 -16.32 -8.02 -0.10
N PRO A 198 -17.34 -8.85 0.20
CA PRO A 198 -18.67 -8.36 0.57
C PRO A 198 -18.77 -7.81 2.00
N GLU A 199 -17.89 -8.24 2.90
CA GLU A 199 -17.87 -7.82 4.30
C GLU A 199 -17.13 -6.51 4.49
N GLN A 200 -17.54 -5.69 5.48
CA GLN A 200 -16.99 -4.37 5.75
C GLN A 200 -15.46 -4.36 5.94
N ASP A 201 -14.95 -5.28 6.72
CA ASP A 201 -13.56 -5.31 7.17
C ASP A 201 -12.76 -6.48 6.57
N LYS A 202 -13.17 -6.97 5.39
CA LYS A 202 -12.53 -8.13 4.77
C LYS A 202 -12.34 -7.94 3.27
N ALA A 203 -11.12 -8.19 2.82
CA ALA A 203 -10.78 -8.30 1.41
C ALA A 203 -11.04 -9.72 0.90
N ALA A 204 -11.49 -9.86 -0.34
CA ALA A 204 -11.66 -11.17 -0.96
C ALA A 204 -10.31 -11.85 -1.23
N ARG A 205 -10.30 -13.18 -1.18
CA ARG A 205 -9.14 -13.96 -1.59
C ARG A 205 -9.18 -14.22 -3.10
N VAL A 206 -8.02 -14.12 -3.73
CA VAL A 206 -7.84 -14.55 -5.12
C VAL A 206 -7.44 -16.02 -5.12
N THR A 207 -8.05 -16.81 -5.98
CA THR A 207 -7.81 -18.26 -6.12
C THR A 207 -7.03 -18.62 -7.37
N GLU A 208 -7.01 -17.73 -8.37
CA GLU A 208 -6.25 -17.90 -9.61
C GLU A 208 -5.88 -16.55 -10.20
N VAL A 209 -4.67 -16.42 -10.71
CA VAL A 209 -4.20 -15.26 -11.47
C VAL A 209 -3.66 -15.70 -12.83
N PHE A 210 -3.94 -14.90 -13.86
CA PHE A 210 -3.26 -14.93 -15.15
C PHE A 210 -2.77 -13.51 -15.48
N ALA A 211 -1.55 -13.39 -16.00
CA ALA A 211 -0.95 -12.08 -16.16
C ALA A 211 -0.09 -11.96 -17.42
N TYR A 212 -0.06 -10.74 -17.96
CA TYR A 212 0.86 -10.31 -19.01
C TYR A 212 1.67 -9.11 -18.52
N CYS A 213 2.89 -8.98 -19.02
CA CYS A 213 3.71 -7.79 -18.85
C CYS A 213 4.24 -7.31 -20.21
N GLY A 214 4.56 -6.03 -20.32
CA GLY A 214 5.05 -5.40 -21.54
C GLY A 214 5.31 -3.91 -21.35
N GLY A 215 5.18 -3.17 -22.43
CA GLY A 215 5.41 -1.73 -22.43
C GLY A 215 6.64 -1.33 -23.21
N TRP A 216 6.98 -0.03 -23.19
CA TRP A 216 8.03 0.51 -24.05
C TRP A 216 9.26 1.03 -23.30
N ARG A 217 9.17 1.22 -21.97
CA ARG A 217 10.22 1.90 -21.18
C ARG A 217 11.35 1.00 -20.68
N LYS A 218 11.17 -0.31 -20.66
CA LYS A 218 12.23 -1.23 -20.23
C LYS A 218 13.47 -1.04 -21.10
N GLY A 219 14.60 -0.75 -20.46
CA GLY A 219 15.86 -0.46 -21.13
C GLY A 219 15.89 0.88 -21.91
N CYS A 220 14.81 1.62 -21.97
CA CYS A 220 14.74 2.90 -22.63
C CYS A 220 15.37 4.00 -21.77
N THR A 221 16.29 4.76 -22.36
CA THR A 221 16.96 5.89 -21.69
C THR A 221 16.28 7.23 -21.92
N ARG A 222 15.10 7.21 -22.55
CA ARG A 222 14.27 8.37 -22.81
C ARG A 222 13.06 8.38 -21.90
N GLU A 223 12.75 9.51 -21.29
CA GLU A 223 11.58 9.68 -20.43
C GLU A 223 10.83 10.96 -20.72
N TYR A 224 9.53 10.94 -20.45
CA TYR A 224 8.66 12.10 -20.53
C TYR A 224 8.36 12.62 -19.12
N ASN A 225 8.52 13.92 -18.91
CA ASN A 225 8.08 14.57 -17.68
C ASN A 225 6.76 15.30 -17.94
N TYR A 226 5.66 14.77 -17.46
CA TYR A 226 4.34 15.36 -17.68
C TYR A 226 4.13 16.68 -16.92
N TYR A 227 4.93 16.98 -15.89
CA TYR A 227 4.88 18.27 -15.20
C TYR A 227 5.43 19.41 -16.05
N THR A 228 6.50 19.14 -16.80
CA THR A 228 7.13 20.16 -17.70
C THR A 228 6.67 20.04 -19.15
N GLY A 229 6.09 18.91 -19.55
CA GLY A 229 5.72 18.61 -20.93
C GLY A 229 6.93 18.27 -21.83
N GLU A 230 8.07 17.92 -21.26
CA GLU A 230 9.33 17.75 -22.00
C GLU A 230 9.79 16.29 -22.01
N TRP A 231 10.47 15.94 -23.10
CA TRP A 231 11.24 14.71 -23.22
C TRP A 231 12.68 14.95 -22.78
N ALA A 232 13.25 14.01 -22.05
CA ALA A 232 14.63 13.99 -21.63
C ALA A 232 15.31 12.69 -22.05
N ASP A 233 16.49 12.80 -22.65
CA ASP A 233 17.33 11.68 -23.08
C ASP A 233 18.41 11.37 -22.00
N ASN A 234 19.11 10.25 -22.17
CA ASN A 234 20.19 9.80 -21.28
C ASN A 234 19.78 9.66 -19.79
N ARG A 235 18.55 9.23 -19.57
CA ARG A 235 18.03 8.94 -18.23
C ARG A 235 18.29 7.47 -17.85
N PRO A 236 18.42 7.17 -16.55
CA PRO A 236 18.52 5.79 -16.09
C PRO A 236 17.30 4.98 -16.54
N PRO A 237 17.47 3.83 -17.24
CA PRO A 237 16.34 3.05 -17.73
C PRO A 237 15.62 2.31 -16.59
N LEU A 238 14.37 1.94 -16.85
CA LEU A 238 13.64 0.96 -16.06
C LEU A 238 14.15 -0.44 -16.43
N GLU A 239 14.46 -1.28 -15.44
CA GLU A 239 15.05 -2.62 -15.66
C GLU A 239 14.02 -3.75 -15.78
N TYR A 240 12.73 -3.43 -15.66
CA TYR A 240 11.59 -4.33 -15.82
C TYR A 240 10.50 -3.70 -16.66
N GLU A 241 9.49 -4.47 -17.04
CA GLU A 241 8.35 -4.01 -17.84
C GLU A 241 7.55 -2.95 -17.06
N GLY A 242 7.25 -1.82 -17.73
CA GLY A 242 6.50 -0.72 -17.12
C GLY A 242 4.99 -0.95 -17.09
N LEU A 243 4.48 -1.94 -17.84
CA LEU A 243 3.07 -2.31 -17.89
C LEU A 243 2.90 -3.76 -17.44
N GLU A 244 2.02 -3.97 -16.47
CA GLU A 244 1.57 -5.29 -16.04
C GLU A 244 0.04 -5.30 -15.99
N VAL A 245 -0.58 -6.38 -16.49
CA VAL A 245 -2.05 -6.57 -16.51
C VAL A 245 -2.38 -7.95 -15.97
N TYR A 246 -3.21 -7.98 -14.92
CA TYR A 246 -3.63 -9.19 -14.23
C TYR A 246 -5.11 -9.44 -14.42
N MET A 247 -5.46 -10.68 -14.69
CA MET A 247 -6.82 -11.21 -14.60
C MET A 247 -6.92 -12.12 -13.39
N LEU A 248 -7.94 -11.90 -12.55
CA LEU A 248 -8.09 -12.52 -11.24
C LEU A 248 -9.39 -13.31 -11.17
N LYS A 249 -9.37 -14.48 -10.50
CA LYS A 249 -10.58 -15.13 -10.01
C LYS A 249 -10.61 -15.07 -8.50
N PHE A 250 -11.70 -14.59 -7.95
CA PHE A 250 -11.92 -14.52 -6.51
C PHE A 250 -12.65 -15.75 -5.98
N GLU A 251 -12.47 -16.04 -4.68
CA GLU A 251 -13.11 -17.16 -3.98
C GLU A 251 -14.65 -17.14 -4.03
N ASN A 252 -15.24 -15.93 -4.11
CA ASN A 252 -16.70 -15.73 -4.20
C ASN A 252 -17.24 -15.83 -5.65
N GLY A 253 -16.39 -16.17 -6.63
CA GLY A 253 -16.76 -16.30 -8.03
C GLY A 253 -16.66 -15.01 -8.85
N ALA A 254 -16.36 -13.87 -8.24
CA ALA A 254 -16.11 -12.63 -8.97
C ALA A 254 -14.84 -12.74 -9.83
N LEU A 255 -14.79 -11.96 -10.89
CA LEU A 255 -13.60 -11.75 -11.70
C LEU A 255 -13.01 -10.36 -11.41
N GLY A 256 -11.71 -10.22 -11.64
CA GLY A 256 -11.05 -8.93 -11.54
C GLY A 256 -10.07 -8.67 -12.67
N LYS A 257 -9.89 -7.41 -13.00
CA LYS A 257 -8.79 -6.93 -13.85
C LYS A 257 -8.03 -5.85 -13.08
N VAL A 258 -6.71 -5.96 -13.04
CA VAL A 258 -5.84 -4.98 -12.39
C VAL A 258 -4.68 -4.66 -13.30
N SER A 259 -4.31 -3.39 -13.44
CA SER A 259 -3.08 -3.04 -14.14
C SER A 259 -2.21 -2.06 -13.36
N ALA A 260 -0.90 -2.16 -13.58
CA ALA A 260 0.08 -1.16 -13.21
C ALA A 260 0.75 -0.65 -14.49
N ASN A 261 0.67 0.65 -14.75
CA ASN A 261 1.19 1.24 -15.97
C ASN A 261 2.09 2.44 -15.67
N TYR A 262 3.41 2.23 -15.72
CA TYR A 262 4.42 3.28 -15.60
C TYR A 262 4.78 3.94 -16.94
N ASP A 263 4.32 3.33 -18.04
CA ASP A 263 4.63 3.73 -19.39
C ASP A 263 3.66 4.77 -19.97
N CYS A 264 2.58 5.06 -19.24
CA CYS A 264 1.60 6.04 -19.67
C CYS A 264 2.17 7.46 -19.69
N ILE A 265 1.75 8.26 -20.66
CA ILE A 265 2.13 9.68 -20.79
C ILE A 265 0.95 10.52 -20.29
N MET A 266 0.70 10.48 -19.00
CA MET A 266 -0.40 11.18 -18.36
C MET A 266 -0.13 11.37 -16.86
N PRO A 267 -0.82 12.30 -16.19
CA PRO A 267 -0.80 12.40 -14.75
C PRO A 267 -1.30 11.12 -14.07
N TYR A 268 -0.96 10.94 -12.81
CA TYR A 268 -1.46 9.83 -12.01
C TYR A 268 -2.99 9.77 -12.03
N THR A 269 -3.52 8.58 -12.31
CA THR A 269 -4.93 8.25 -12.18
C THR A 269 -5.10 6.87 -11.55
N PHE A 270 -6.22 6.69 -10.87
CA PHE A 270 -6.59 5.45 -10.22
C PHE A 270 -8.05 5.11 -10.56
N PRO A 271 -8.32 4.59 -11.78
CA PRO A 271 -9.66 4.20 -12.19
C PRO A 271 -10.22 3.08 -11.33
N ILE A 272 -11.53 3.14 -11.05
CA ILE A 272 -12.27 2.15 -10.27
C ILE A 272 -13.54 1.80 -11.03
N GLU A 273 -13.74 0.52 -11.36
CA GLU A 273 -15.01 0.00 -11.86
C GLU A 273 -15.44 -1.21 -11.01
N ILE A 274 -16.69 -1.20 -10.57
CA ILE A 274 -17.27 -2.30 -9.79
C ILE A 274 -18.65 -2.61 -10.35
N PHE A 275 -18.87 -3.87 -10.73
CA PHE A 275 -20.14 -4.34 -11.26
C PHE A 275 -20.75 -5.37 -10.32
N GLY A 276 -21.93 -5.07 -9.85
CA GLY A 276 -22.77 -5.99 -9.09
C GLY A 276 -24.12 -6.23 -9.80
N ASP A 277 -24.84 -7.23 -9.36
CA ASP A 277 -26.13 -7.62 -9.94
C ASP A 277 -27.27 -6.63 -9.63
N ARG A 278 -27.00 -5.62 -8.79
CA ARG A 278 -27.96 -4.57 -8.38
C ARG A 278 -27.39 -3.15 -8.50
N GLY A 279 -26.21 -2.98 -9.02
CA GLY A 279 -25.61 -1.66 -9.19
C GLY A 279 -24.20 -1.68 -9.73
N THR A 280 -23.71 -0.49 -10.07
CA THR A 280 -22.40 -0.30 -10.72
C THR A 280 -21.72 0.93 -10.14
N VAL A 281 -20.41 0.87 -10.03
CA VAL A 281 -19.54 2.00 -9.69
C VAL A 281 -18.61 2.29 -10.87
N LYS A 282 -18.42 3.58 -11.17
CA LYS A 282 -17.34 4.08 -12.04
C LYS A 282 -16.72 5.29 -11.38
N ASP A 283 -15.51 5.10 -10.86
CA ASP A 283 -14.81 6.08 -10.03
C ASP A 283 -15.64 6.50 -8.81
N ASN A 284 -16.06 7.78 -8.73
CA ASN A 284 -16.94 8.30 -7.69
C ASN A 284 -18.42 8.34 -8.10
N ARG A 285 -18.81 7.70 -9.21
CA ARG A 285 -20.18 7.70 -9.72
C ARG A 285 -20.82 6.33 -9.52
N ILE A 286 -22.06 6.33 -9.03
CA ILE A 286 -22.80 5.13 -8.72
C ILE A 286 -24.14 5.06 -9.45
N TRP A 287 -24.51 3.83 -9.81
CA TRP A 287 -25.85 3.46 -10.23
C TRP A 287 -26.30 2.31 -9.31
N SER A 288 -27.45 2.45 -8.63
CA SER A 288 -27.85 1.44 -7.64
C SER A 288 -29.36 1.28 -7.58
N HIS A 289 -29.80 0.06 -7.37
CA HIS A 289 -31.21 -0.27 -7.13
C HIS A 289 -31.82 0.46 -5.92
N LEU A 290 -31.00 1.02 -5.03
CA LEU A 290 -31.46 1.83 -3.90
C LEU A 290 -32.08 3.17 -4.33
N PHE A 291 -31.86 3.58 -5.57
CA PHE A 291 -32.35 4.83 -6.13
C PHE A 291 -33.34 4.57 -7.30
N PRO A 292 -34.55 4.04 -7.01
CA PRO A 292 -35.52 3.73 -8.06
C PRO A 292 -35.89 4.99 -8.82
N GLY A 293 -35.88 4.91 -10.15
CA GLY A 293 -36.13 6.07 -11.01
C GLY A 293 -34.90 6.93 -11.33
N GLN A 294 -33.72 6.50 -10.94
CA GLN A 294 -32.44 7.11 -11.31
C GLN A 294 -32.35 7.25 -12.84
N LYS A 295 -32.13 8.50 -13.33
CA LYS A 295 -32.02 8.82 -14.77
C LYS A 295 -30.58 9.12 -15.22
N GLY A 296 -29.66 9.25 -14.28
CA GLY A 296 -28.25 9.53 -14.51
C GLY A 296 -27.41 9.00 -13.37
N TRP A 297 -26.09 9.10 -13.51
CA TRP A 297 -25.18 8.75 -12.44
C TRP A 297 -25.36 9.66 -11.23
N ILE A 298 -25.28 9.08 -10.04
CA ILE A 298 -25.13 9.83 -8.80
C ILE A 298 -23.64 9.94 -8.51
N GLU A 299 -23.16 11.16 -8.33
CA GLU A 299 -21.78 11.43 -7.99
C GLU A 299 -21.61 11.50 -6.47
N ILE A 300 -20.61 10.77 -5.94
CA ILE A 300 -20.20 10.88 -4.55
C ILE A 300 -19.23 12.05 -4.45
N PRO A 301 -19.56 13.14 -3.73
CA PRO A 301 -18.69 14.31 -3.58
C PRO A 301 -17.53 13.95 -2.65
N THR A 302 -16.38 13.63 -3.21
CA THR A 302 -15.22 13.16 -2.48
C THR A 302 -13.93 13.47 -3.24
N ILE A 303 -12.78 13.33 -2.56
CA ILE A 303 -11.47 13.43 -3.20
C ILE A 303 -11.19 12.14 -3.96
N LEU A 304 -11.02 12.23 -5.27
CA LEU A 304 -10.61 11.10 -6.10
C LEU A 304 -9.13 10.76 -5.86
N PRO A 305 -8.75 9.49 -5.90
CA PRO A 305 -7.34 9.09 -5.85
C PRO A 305 -6.67 9.30 -7.22
N THR A 306 -6.69 10.54 -7.71
CA THR A 306 -6.20 10.92 -9.04
C THR A 306 -4.92 11.74 -9.02
N THR A 307 -4.32 11.95 -7.88
CA THR A 307 -3.00 12.56 -7.76
C THR A 307 -2.11 11.74 -6.85
N ALA A 308 -0.80 11.75 -7.10
CA ALA A 308 0.19 11.15 -6.20
C ALA A 308 0.38 11.96 -4.90
N ASP A 309 -0.47 12.95 -4.67
CA ASP A 309 -0.41 13.82 -3.51
C ASP A 309 -0.94 13.12 -2.26
N VAL A 310 -0.41 13.54 -1.11
CA VAL A 310 -0.78 13.05 0.24
C VAL A 310 -2.26 13.20 0.53
N GLY A 311 -2.94 14.20 -0.06
CA GLY A 311 -4.38 14.40 0.10
C GLY A 311 -5.24 13.19 -0.23
N HIS A 312 -4.71 12.25 -1.05
CA HIS A 312 -5.38 11.00 -1.43
C HIS A 312 -4.94 9.80 -0.63
N HIS A 313 -3.83 9.91 0.11
CA HIS A 313 -3.19 8.86 0.88
C HIS A 313 -3.33 9.20 2.36
N PRO A 314 -4.49 8.95 3.00
CA PRO A 314 -4.80 9.43 4.34
C PRO A 314 -4.11 8.60 5.42
N PHE A 315 -2.84 8.83 5.65
CA PHE A 315 -2.05 8.19 6.71
C PHE A 315 -2.68 8.35 8.10
N GLN A 316 -3.38 9.47 8.36
CA GLN A 316 -4.05 9.67 9.64
C GLN A 316 -5.09 8.59 9.93
N GLY A 317 -5.93 8.24 8.94
CA GLY A 317 -6.97 7.22 9.12
C GLY A 317 -6.38 5.84 9.39
N GLU A 318 -5.27 5.48 8.74
CA GLU A 318 -4.54 4.24 9.00
C GLU A 318 -3.99 4.18 10.42
N ILE A 319 -3.29 5.22 10.85
CA ILE A 319 -2.67 5.26 12.19
C ILE A 319 -3.73 5.28 13.28
N ASP A 320 -4.81 6.05 13.13
CA ASP A 320 -5.91 6.07 14.09
C ASP A 320 -6.58 4.69 14.20
N HIS A 321 -6.84 4.03 13.08
CA HIS A 321 -7.35 2.65 13.04
C HIS A 321 -6.40 1.68 13.73
N PHE A 322 -5.10 1.74 13.46
CA PHE A 322 -4.12 0.83 14.03
C PHE A 322 -4.00 0.99 15.55
N VAL A 323 -3.92 2.22 16.02
CA VAL A 323 -3.86 2.51 17.47
C VAL A 323 -5.15 2.03 18.16
N ASP A 324 -6.32 2.23 17.54
CA ASP A 324 -7.58 1.70 18.04
C ASP A 324 -7.59 0.16 18.08
N CYS A 325 -7.02 -0.51 17.08
CA CYS A 325 -6.84 -1.96 17.10
C CYS A 325 -5.97 -2.43 18.27
N ILE A 326 -4.89 -1.74 18.59
CA ILE A 326 -4.04 -2.07 19.74
C ILE A 326 -4.81 -1.85 21.05
N LEU A 327 -5.46 -0.70 21.23
CA LEU A 327 -6.24 -0.35 22.42
C LEU A 327 -7.34 -1.36 22.72
N ASN A 328 -8.01 -1.88 21.70
CA ASN A 328 -9.12 -2.80 21.81
C ASN A 328 -8.73 -4.28 21.59
N ASN A 329 -7.42 -4.57 21.53
CA ASN A 329 -6.87 -5.92 21.30
C ASN A 329 -7.51 -6.67 20.12
N ARG A 330 -7.71 -5.98 18.99
CA ARG A 330 -8.23 -6.56 17.75
C ARG A 330 -7.20 -6.49 16.63
N GLU A 331 -7.35 -7.33 15.61
CA GLU A 331 -6.51 -7.27 14.40
C GLU A 331 -6.96 -6.14 13.48
N SER A 332 -6.00 -5.53 12.79
CA SER A 332 -6.31 -4.63 11.67
C SER A 332 -6.84 -5.44 10.49
N HIS A 333 -7.84 -4.91 9.79
CA HIS A 333 -8.32 -5.47 8.52
C HIS A 333 -7.26 -5.38 7.39
N CYS A 334 -6.17 -4.64 7.63
CA CYS A 334 -5.04 -4.49 6.73
C CYS A 334 -3.74 -4.94 7.42
N ASN A 335 -3.77 -6.05 8.14
CA ASN A 335 -2.61 -6.60 8.82
C ASN A 335 -1.65 -7.31 7.84
N LEU A 336 -0.50 -7.75 8.35
CA LEU A 336 0.51 -8.44 7.53
C LEU A 336 -0.04 -9.71 6.86
N GLU A 337 -0.94 -10.46 7.49
CA GLU A 337 -1.55 -11.67 6.91
C GLU A 337 -2.41 -11.35 5.68
N ASP A 338 -3.23 -10.31 5.76
CA ASP A 338 -4.02 -9.87 4.61
C ASP A 338 -3.15 -9.29 3.50
N ALA A 339 -2.19 -8.43 3.85
CA ALA A 339 -1.28 -7.83 2.89
C ALA A 339 -0.35 -8.85 2.22
N ALA A 340 0.04 -9.90 2.93
CA ALA A 340 0.81 -11.02 2.38
C ALA A 340 0.09 -11.66 1.19
N HIS A 341 -1.23 -11.80 1.25
CA HIS A 341 -1.99 -12.34 0.13
C HIS A 341 -2.00 -11.41 -1.09
N THR A 342 -2.03 -10.08 -0.92
CA THR A 342 -1.86 -9.13 -2.04
C THR A 342 -0.51 -9.35 -2.73
N HIS A 343 0.56 -9.50 -1.96
CA HIS A 343 1.91 -9.69 -2.52
C HIS A 343 2.11 -11.09 -3.11
N GLU A 344 1.50 -12.11 -2.52
CA GLU A 344 1.49 -13.48 -3.06
C GLU A 344 0.96 -13.51 -4.50
N ILE A 345 -0.11 -12.78 -4.80
CA ILE A 345 -0.69 -12.67 -6.13
C ILE A 345 0.33 -12.09 -7.13
N ILE A 346 1.12 -11.10 -6.71
CA ILE A 346 2.15 -10.49 -7.57
C ILE A 346 3.24 -11.52 -7.92
N PHE A 347 3.71 -12.28 -6.94
CA PHE A 347 4.72 -13.32 -7.19
C PHE A 347 4.16 -14.51 -8.00
N ALA A 348 2.88 -14.85 -7.82
CA ALA A 348 2.21 -15.83 -8.65
C ALA A 348 2.09 -15.34 -10.11
N ALA A 349 1.77 -14.05 -10.32
CA ALA A 349 1.71 -13.46 -11.65
C ALA A 349 3.08 -13.48 -12.36
N GLN A 350 4.19 -13.36 -11.65
CA GLN A 350 5.52 -13.50 -12.25
C GLN A 350 5.77 -14.91 -12.78
N GLN A 351 5.17 -15.95 -12.19
CA GLN A 351 5.24 -17.31 -12.73
C GLN A 351 4.43 -17.43 -14.05
N CYS A 352 3.35 -16.66 -14.21
CA CYS A 352 2.61 -16.61 -15.47
C CYS A 352 3.49 -16.10 -16.63
N TYR A 353 4.36 -15.10 -16.37
CA TYR A 353 5.26 -14.57 -17.42
C TYR A 353 6.25 -15.63 -17.93
N ALA A 354 6.71 -16.49 -17.03
CA ALA A 354 7.66 -17.53 -17.37
C ALA A 354 7.00 -18.74 -18.08
N THR A 355 5.77 -19.07 -17.69
CA THR A 355 5.11 -20.32 -18.11
C THR A 355 4.04 -20.13 -19.19
N GLY A 356 3.47 -18.91 -19.31
CA GLY A 356 2.30 -18.64 -20.15
C GLY A 356 1.03 -19.34 -19.65
N GLN A 357 0.99 -19.77 -18.39
CA GLN A 357 -0.13 -20.48 -17.79
C GLN A 357 -0.67 -19.73 -16.56
N PRO A 358 -1.99 -19.87 -16.28
CA PRO A 358 -2.54 -19.33 -15.04
C PRO A 358 -1.96 -20.06 -13.81
N VAL A 359 -1.83 -19.34 -12.71
CA VAL A 359 -1.32 -19.87 -11.44
C VAL A 359 -2.44 -19.86 -10.40
N ARG A 360 -2.62 -21.00 -9.74
CA ARG A 360 -3.57 -21.13 -8.61
C ARG A 360 -2.92 -20.72 -7.31
N LEU A 361 -3.72 -20.15 -6.43
CA LEU A 361 -3.33 -19.68 -5.10
C LEU A 361 -4.03 -20.53 -4.02
N PRO A 362 -3.43 -20.74 -2.84
CA PRO A 362 -2.20 -20.08 -2.37
C PRO A 362 -0.91 -20.75 -2.88
N ILE A 363 0.20 -19.95 -2.91
CA ILE A 363 1.58 -20.43 -3.13
C ILE A 363 2.50 -20.05 -1.97
N LEU A 364 2.00 -19.25 -1.00
CA LEU A 364 2.69 -18.75 0.19
C LEU A 364 2.57 -19.69 1.38
#